data_058a1c18559f9e38d3e8b0b34fbcab18
#
_entry.id   058a1c18559f9e38d3e8b0b34fbcab18
#
_cell.length_a   1.000
_cell.length_b   1.000
_cell.length_c   1.000
_cell.angle_alpha   90.00
_cell.angle_beta   90.00
_cell.angle_gamma   90.00
#
_symmetry.space_group_name_H-M   'P 1'
#
loop_
_entity.id
_entity.type
_entity.pdbx_description
1 polymer ?
#
loop_
_entity_poly.entity_id
_entity_poly.type
_entity_poly.pdbx_seq_one_letter_code
_entity_poly.pdbx_strand_id
1 'polypeptide(L)'
;MNGQSHYYYSTNYDLKNTKKKIMKKILIIDDETITIHIIKFILEDNPNFEIVTATDGSKAIEYLEKNIPDLIISDLVMPFKTGVEVVSYVNQKYPKVPIIVISSLASNHTSVQEVKKLNISYYISKPLDSE
;
A
#
# COMPACT_ATOMS: atom_id res chain seq x y z
N MET A 1 20.62 -0.06 26.34
CA MET A 1 19.95 0.30 26.31
C MET A 1 19.87 0.12 26.32
N ASN A 2 20.40 -0.05 26.29
CA ASN A 2 19.90 -0.09 26.14
C ASN A 2 20.06 -0.08 25.90
N GLY A 3 20.74 -0.35 25.59
CA GLY A 3 20.30 0.03 25.15
C GLY A 3 20.72 0.02 24.91
N GLN A 4 20.45 0.23 24.66
CA GLN A 4 20.31 0.58 24.35
C GLN A 4 20.39 0.69 24.02
N SER A 5 21.00 0.27 23.92
CA SER A 5 20.87 0.74 23.63
C SER A 5 21.09 0.75 23.34
N HIS A 6 21.30 0.73 23.32
CA HIS A 6 21.10 1.20 22.94
C HIS A 6 21.09 1.50 22.66
N TYR A 7 21.43 1.41 22.34
CA TYR A 7 21.10 2.14 22.01
C TYR A 7 21.19 2.39 21.86
N TYR A 8 21.48 2.28 21.53
CA TYR A 8 21.15 3.07 21.33
C TYR A 8 21.42 3.27 20.99
N TYR A 9 21.52 3.09 20.52
CA TYR A 9 21.33 3.81 20.23
C TYR A 9 21.38 3.86 19.77
N SER A 10 21.46 3.55 19.13
CA SER A 10 21.13 4.26 18.83
C SER A 10 21.13 4.42 18.48
N THR A 11 21.32 4.22 18.12
CA THR A 11 20.96 4.91 17.92
C THR A 11 20.91 5.38 17.72
N ASN A 12 21.13 5.52 17.35
CA ASN A 12 20.75 6.49 17.22
C ASN A 12 21.07 6.99 17.18
N TYR A 13 21.41 7.19 16.91
CA TYR A 13 21.42 8.22 16.99
C TYR A 13 21.49 8.53 17.13
N ASP A 14 21.78 8.45 17.21
CA ASP A 14 21.67 9.07 17.46
C ASP A 14 21.63 9.52 17.98
N LEU A 15 21.75 9.74 18.31
CA LEU A 15 21.51 10.14 18.48
C LEU A 15 21.66 11.01 18.70
N LYS A 16 21.74 11.35 19.27
CA LYS A 16 21.79 12.21 19.07
C LYS A 16 21.85 12.94 17.99
N ASN A 17 22.20 13.41 18.02
CA ASN A 17 21.98 13.88 16.73
C ASN A 17 21.51 12.94 15.73
N THR A 18 20.88 12.05 16.10
CA THR A 18 20.33 11.10 15.19
C THR A 18 19.06 11.65 14.66
N LYS A 19 19.01 11.89 13.37
CA LYS A 19 17.79 12.25 12.72
C LYS A 19 16.83 11.10 12.85
N LYS A 20 15.61 11.39 13.24
CA LYS A 20 14.57 10.40 13.23
C LYS A 20 14.38 9.89 11.81
N LYS A 21 14.40 8.58 11.65
CA LYS A 21 14.13 7.97 10.37
C LYS A 21 12.63 8.10 10.09
N ILE A 22 12.29 8.67 8.94
CA ILE A 22 10.90 8.81 8.53
C ILE A 22 10.54 7.59 7.70
N MET A 23 9.57 6.81 8.19
CA MET A 23 9.08 5.64 7.47
C MET A 23 7.79 5.99 6.75
N LYS A 24 7.70 5.59 5.49
CA LYS A 24 6.47 5.72 4.72
C LYS A 24 5.79 4.37 4.68
N LYS A 25 4.51 4.33 5.03
CA LYS A 25 3.74 3.11 5.07
C LYS A 25 3.03 2.88 3.76
N ILE A 26 3.22 1.70 3.19
CA ILE A 26 2.59 1.32 1.93
C ILE A 26 1.71 0.11 2.20
N LEU A 27 0.42 0.25 1.91
CA LEU A 27 -0.54 -0.84 2.05
C LEU A 27 -0.75 -1.49 0.69
N ILE A 28 -0.45 -2.77 0.58
CA ILE A 28 -0.64 -3.54 -0.64
C ILE A 28 -1.83 -4.46 -0.43
N ILE A 29 -2.82 -4.38 -1.32
CA ILE A 29 -4.06 -5.13 -1.22
C ILE A 29 -4.20 -5.99 -2.47
N ASP A 30 -4.07 -7.32 -2.32
CA ASP A 30 -4.17 -8.24 -3.44
C ASP A 30 -4.35 -9.65 -2.87
N ASP A 31 -5.25 -10.44 -3.44
CA ASP A 31 -5.44 -11.81 -3.00
C ASP A 31 -4.43 -12.78 -3.62
N GLU A 32 -3.64 -12.32 -4.60
CA GLU A 32 -2.59 -13.12 -5.21
C GLU A 32 -1.26 -12.88 -4.51
N THR A 33 -0.78 -13.87 -3.79
CA THR A 33 0.47 -13.72 -3.04
C THR A 33 1.67 -13.46 -3.94
N ILE A 34 1.64 -13.97 -5.18
CA ILE A 34 2.77 -13.73 -6.10
C ILE A 34 2.87 -12.25 -6.46
N THR A 35 1.73 -11.59 -6.66
CA THR A 35 1.73 -10.15 -6.95
C THR A 35 2.28 -9.36 -5.75
N ILE A 36 1.84 -9.73 -4.55
CA ILE A 36 2.35 -9.08 -3.34
C ILE A 36 3.86 -9.23 -3.25
N HIS A 37 4.38 -10.44 -3.51
CA HIS A 37 5.82 -10.69 -3.44
C HIS A 37 6.60 -9.86 -4.46
N ILE A 38 6.09 -9.71 -5.67
CA ILE A 38 6.74 -8.92 -6.71
C ILE A 38 6.80 -7.45 -6.28
N ILE A 39 5.69 -6.92 -5.81
CA ILE A 39 5.63 -5.51 -5.39
C ILE A 39 6.56 -5.28 -4.20
N LYS A 40 6.53 -6.17 -3.21
CA LYS A 40 7.41 -6.06 -2.05
C LYS A 40 8.87 -6.07 -2.48
N PHE A 41 9.23 -6.99 -3.38
CA PHE A 41 10.60 -7.09 -3.86
C PHE A 41 11.07 -5.76 -4.47
N ILE A 42 10.21 -5.15 -5.28
CA ILE A 42 10.53 -3.87 -5.91
C ILE A 42 10.69 -2.76 -4.87
N LEU A 43 9.80 -2.73 -3.87
CA LEU A 43 9.76 -1.62 -2.91
C LEU A 43 10.78 -1.77 -1.79
N GLU A 44 11.21 -2.99 -1.49
CA GLU A 44 12.12 -3.24 -0.37
C GLU A 44 13.52 -2.69 -0.62
N ASP A 45 13.84 -2.29 -1.83
CA ASP A 45 15.10 -1.59 -2.09
C ASP A 45 15.18 -0.28 -1.30
N ASN A 46 14.05 0.31 -0.96
CA ASN A 46 14.06 1.54 -0.17
C ASN A 46 13.85 1.20 1.30
N PRO A 47 14.87 1.38 2.15
CA PRO A 47 14.75 1.02 3.57
C PRO A 47 13.80 1.93 4.35
N ASN A 48 13.30 3.00 3.74
CA ASN A 48 12.38 3.92 4.40
C ASN A 48 10.92 3.54 4.17
N PHE A 49 10.65 2.45 3.45
CA PHE A 49 9.29 1.96 3.25
C PHE A 49 8.97 0.86 4.25
N GLU A 50 7.82 1.00 4.89
CA GLU A 50 7.25 -0.05 5.73
C GLU A 50 6.04 -0.61 4.97
N ILE A 51 6.02 -1.92 4.71
CA ILE A 51 5.01 -2.52 3.86
C ILE A 51 4.05 -3.33 4.70
N VAL A 52 2.76 -3.04 4.54
CA VAL A 52 1.66 -3.77 5.17
C VAL A 52 0.85 -4.40 4.06
N THR A 53 0.39 -5.61 4.24
CA THR A 53 -0.36 -6.32 3.21
C THR A 53 -1.72 -6.74 3.72
N ALA A 54 -2.69 -6.75 2.81
CA ALA A 54 -4.01 -7.30 3.06
C ALA A 54 -4.39 -8.17 1.87
N THR A 55 -4.93 -9.36 2.13
CA THR A 55 -5.22 -10.33 1.09
C THR A 55 -6.65 -10.23 0.57
N ASP A 56 -7.45 -9.35 1.12
CA ASP A 56 -8.78 -9.06 0.61
C ASP A 56 -9.21 -7.67 1.03
N GLY A 57 -10.31 -7.20 0.41
CA GLY A 57 -10.79 -5.84 0.66
C GLY A 57 -11.33 -5.63 2.06
N SER A 58 -11.90 -6.67 2.66
CA SER A 58 -12.43 -6.58 4.01
C SER A 58 -11.32 -6.32 5.02
N LYS A 59 -10.22 -7.06 4.89
CA LYS A 59 -9.05 -6.87 5.76
C LYS A 59 -8.41 -5.51 5.54
N ALA A 60 -8.42 -5.04 4.29
CA ALA A 60 -7.90 -3.72 3.98
C ALA A 60 -8.71 -2.63 4.69
N ILE A 61 -10.04 -2.72 4.63
CA ILE A 61 -10.90 -1.74 5.30
C ILE A 61 -10.69 -1.79 6.80
N GLU A 62 -10.58 -3.00 7.36
CA GLU A 62 -10.34 -3.15 8.80
C GLU A 62 -9.05 -2.45 9.22
N TYR A 63 -7.99 -2.61 8.44
CA TYR A 63 -6.73 -1.92 8.69
C TYR A 63 -6.91 -0.40 8.60
N LEU A 64 -7.62 0.04 7.57
CA LEU A 64 -7.80 1.47 7.29
C LEU A 64 -8.70 2.17 8.31
N GLU A 65 -9.48 1.43 9.05
CA GLU A 65 -10.28 2.02 10.14
C GLU A 65 -9.39 2.56 11.25
N LYS A 66 -8.20 2.02 11.41
CA LYS A 66 -7.30 2.37 12.50
C LYS A 66 -5.97 2.95 12.05
N ASN A 67 -5.68 2.91 10.76
CA ASN A 67 -4.36 3.31 10.26
C ASN A 67 -4.51 4.09 8.96
N ILE A 68 -3.64 5.07 8.76
CA ILE A 68 -3.62 5.86 7.54
C ILE A 68 -2.28 5.60 6.85
N PRO A 69 -2.27 4.86 5.73
CA PRO A 69 -1.01 4.66 4.99
C PRO A 69 -0.65 5.89 4.18
N ASP A 70 0.59 5.94 3.73
CA ASP A 70 1.07 7.01 2.86
C ASP A 70 0.78 6.72 1.40
N LEU A 71 0.58 5.44 1.05
CA LEU A 71 0.27 5.01 -0.31
C LEU A 71 -0.49 3.70 -0.23
N ILE A 72 -1.44 3.52 -1.12
CA ILE A 72 -2.18 2.26 -1.26
C ILE A 72 -1.96 1.72 -2.67
N ILE A 73 -1.67 0.43 -2.77
CA ILE A 73 -1.60 -0.28 -4.04
C ILE A 73 -2.63 -1.39 -3.95
N SER A 74 -3.66 -1.35 -4.80
CA SER A 74 -4.80 -2.26 -4.67
C SER A 74 -5.18 -2.89 -5.99
N ASP A 75 -5.45 -4.20 -5.93
CA ASP A 75 -6.12 -4.92 -7.02
C ASP A 75 -7.60 -4.51 -7.06
N LEU A 76 -8.24 -4.73 -8.19
CA LEU A 76 -9.67 -4.49 -8.33
C LEU A 76 -10.52 -5.70 -7.97
N VAL A 77 -10.04 -6.90 -8.28
CA VAL A 77 -10.83 -8.12 -8.10
C VAL A 77 -10.31 -8.90 -6.91
N MET A 78 -11.08 -8.91 -5.85
CA MET A 78 -10.72 -9.58 -4.61
C MET A 78 -11.98 -10.13 -3.95
N PRO A 79 -11.86 -11.18 -3.13
CA PRO A 79 -13.01 -11.65 -2.37
C PRO A 79 -13.47 -10.62 -1.34
N PHE A 80 -14.72 -10.73 -0.97
CA PHE A 80 -15.41 -9.92 0.03
C PHE A 80 -15.61 -8.48 -0.45
N LYS A 81 -14.68 -7.57 -0.22
CA LYS A 81 -14.81 -6.20 -0.72
C LYS A 81 -13.93 -6.02 -1.93
N THR A 82 -14.50 -5.44 -3.01
CA THR A 82 -13.77 -5.22 -4.25
C THR A 82 -12.83 -4.03 -4.13
N GLY A 83 -11.91 -3.91 -5.10
CA GLY A 83 -11.03 -2.75 -5.16
C GLY A 83 -11.78 -1.45 -5.34
N VAL A 84 -12.89 -1.46 -6.09
CA VAL A 84 -13.72 -0.26 -6.25
C VAL A 84 -14.25 0.18 -4.88
N GLU A 85 -14.73 -0.77 -4.08
CA GLU A 85 -15.23 -0.45 -2.75
C GLU A 85 -14.14 0.10 -1.83
N VAL A 86 -12.93 -0.47 -1.91
CA VAL A 86 -11.81 0.02 -1.11
C VAL A 86 -11.43 1.43 -1.53
N VAL A 87 -11.32 1.68 -2.84
CA VAL A 87 -10.97 3.01 -3.34
C VAL A 87 -12.02 4.04 -2.93
N SER A 88 -13.32 3.68 -3.05
CA SER A 88 -14.40 4.57 -2.63
C SER A 88 -14.28 4.92 -1.15
N TYR A 89 -14.01 3.93 -0.32
CA TYR A 89 -13.85 4.12 1.12
C TYR A 89 -12.71 5.11 1.40
N VAL A 90 -11.57 4.91 0.76
CA VAL A 90 -10.40 5.77 0.95
C VAL A 90 -10.67 7.18 0.45
N ASN A 91 -11.32 7.31 -0.71
CA ASN A 91 -11.64 8.63 -1.25
C ASN A 91 -12.50 9.44 -0.31
N GLN A 92 -13.42 8.77 0.40
CA GLN A 92 -14.28 9.47 1.36
C GLN A 92 -13.57 9.78 2.67
N LYS A 93 -12.82 8.83 3.17
CA LYS A 93 -12.23 8.95 4.51
C LYS A 93 -10.86 9.61 4.51
N TYR A 94 -10.05 9.30 3.50
CA TYR A 94 -8.66 9.80 3.42
C TYR A 94 -8.39 10.33 2.01
N PRO A 95 -9.05 11.43 1.60
CA PRO A 95 -9.00 11.87 0.20
C PRO A 95 -7.62 12.25 -0.32
N LYS A 96 -6.66 12.45 0.57
CA LYS A 96 -5.29 12.83 0.16
C LYS A 96 -4.35 11.65 0.01
N VAL A 97 -4.77 10.44 0.41
CA VAL A 97 -3.91 9.27 0.28
C VAL A 97 -3.89 8.83 -1.18
N PRO A 98 -2.71 8.79 -1.80
CA PRO A 98 -2.60 8.36 -3.20
C PRO A 98 -2.86 6.85 -3.32
N ILE A 99 -3.47 6.46 -4.43
CA ILE A 99 -3.85 5.09 -4.69
C ILE A 99 -3.35 4.69 -6.08
N ILE A 100 -2.65 3.56 -6.14
CA ILE A 100 -2.30 2.91 -7.40
C ILE A 100 -3.17 1.67 -7.51
N VAL A 101 -3.90 1.56 -8.62
CA VAL A 101 -4.75 0.41 -8.89
C VAL A 101 -4.04 -0.51 -9.87
N ILE A 102 -4.02 -1.81 -9.57
CA ILE A 102 -3.41 -2.83 -10.42
C ILE A 102 -4.49 -3.83 -10.77
N SER A 103 -4.62 -4.19 -12.05
CA SER A 103 -5.68 -5.10 -12.45
C SER A 103 -5.34 -5.85 -13.73
N SER A 104 -5.82 -7.10 -13.82
CA SER A 104 -5.76 -7.88 -15.05
C SER A 104 -7.01 -7.74 -15.91
N LEU A 105 -7.98 -6.93 -15.46
CA LEU A 105 -9.22 -6.74 -16.20
C LEU A 105 -8.98 -5.91 -17.47
N ALA A 106 -9.78 -6.18 -18.49
CA ALA A 106 -9.73 -5.40 -19.72
C ALA A 106 -10.17 -3.96 -19.45
N SER A 107 -9.64 -3.03 -20.24
CA SER A 107 -9.88 -1.61 -20.03
C SER A 107 -11.37 -1.22 -20.16
N ASN A 108 -12.14 -2.01 -20.91
CA ASN A 108 -13.57 -1.76 -21.08
C ASN A 108 -14.42 -2.42 -19.99
N HIS A 109 -13.82 -3.13 -19.02
CA HIS A 109 -14.57 -3.75 -17.95
C HIS A 109 -15.21 -2.66 -17.07
N THR A 110 -16.43 -2.94 -16.60
CA THR A 110 -17.18 -1.99 -15.80
C THR A 110 -16.41 -1.50 -14.58
N SER A 111 -15.77 -2.44 -13.85
CA SER A 111 -15.02 -2.09 -12.65
C SER A 111 -13.84 -1.17 -12.94
N VAL A 112 -13.18 -1.35 -14.08
CA VAL A 112 -12.09 -0.48 -14.50
C VAL A 112 -12.61 0.93 -14.75
N GLN A 113 -13.74 1.03 -15.47
CA GLN A 113 -14.33 2.32 -15.76
C GLN A 113 -14.81 3.01 -14.49
N GLU A 114 -15.36 2.24 -13.55
CA GLU A 114 -15.82 2.80 -12.28
C GLU A 114 -14.65 3.36 -11.48
N VAL A 115 -13.56 2.60 -11.36
CA VAL A 115 -12.44 3.05 -10.53
C VAL A 115 -11.74 4.25 -11.15
N LYS A 116 -11.76 4.35 -12.48
CA LYS A 116 -11.13 5.49 -13.15
C LYS A 116 -11.90 6.79 -12.96
N LYS A 117 -13.17 6.70 -12.56
CA LYS A 117 -13.96 7.88 -12.21
C LYS A 117 -13.71 8.33 -10.78
N LEU A 118 -13.08 7.50 -9.99
CA LEU A 118 -12.70 7.84 -8.61
C LEU A 118 -11.34 8.54 -8.63
N ASN A 119 -10.91 9.01 -7.47
CA ASN A 119 -9.63 9.68 -7.36
C ASN A 119 -8.53 8.63 -7.13
N ILE A 120 -7.85 8.26 -8.20
CA ILE A 120 -6.68 7.38 -8.13
C ILE A 120 -5.50 8.07 -8.81
N SER A 121 -4.28 7.73 -8.38
CA SER A 121 -3.07 8.33 -8.92
C SER A 121 -2.61 7.66 -10.20
N TYR A 122 -2.63 6.32 -10.23
CA TYR A 122 -2.19 5.55 -11.39
C TYR A 122 -2.99 4.28 -11.52
N TYR A 123 -3.10 3.80 -12.75
CA TYR A 123 -3.69 2.51 -13.07
C TYR A 123 -2.66 1.69 -13.84
N ILE A 124 -2.38 0.48 -13.35
CA ILE A 124 -1.37 -0.40 -13.95
C ILE A 124 -2.02 -1.72 -14.31
N SER A 125 -1.80 -2.19 -15.54
CA SER A 125 -2.30 -3.48 -15.99
C SER A 125 -1.35 -4.60 -15.58
N LYS A 126 -1.92 -5.74 -15.15
CA LYS A 126 -1.15 -6.96 -14.92
C LYS A 126 -0.93 -7.66 -16.27
N PRO A 127 0.10 -8.46 -16.41
CA PRO A 127 1.06 -8.85 -15.38
C PRO A 127 2.09 -7.77 -15.12
N LEU A 128 2.60 -7.76 -13.89
CA LEU A 128 3.73 -6.91 -13.54
C LEU A 128 4.99 -7.62 -14.01
N ASP A 129 5.88 -6.88 -14.63
CA ASP A 129 7.20 -7.43 -14.92
C ASP A 129 8.24 -6.45 -14.41
N SER A 130 9.49 -6.93 -14.33
CA SER A 130 10.56 -6.17 -13.72
C SER A 130 11.34 -5.34 -14.71
N GLU A 131 10.89 -5.26 -15.94
CA GLU A 131 11.62 -4.50 -16.97
C GLU A 131 11.28 -3.03 -16.97
#